data_69427b7aedd99a01c6116ad3158342eb
#
_entry.id   69427b7aedd99a01c6116ad3158342eb
#
_cell.length_a   1.000
_cell.length_b   1.000
_cell.length_c   1.000
_cell.angle_alpha   90.00
_cell.angle_beta   90.00
_cell.angle_gamma   90.00
#
_symmetry.space_group_name_H-M   'P 1'
#
loop_
_entity.id
_entity.type
_entity.pdbx_description
1 polymer ?
#
loop_
_entity_poly.entity_id
_entity_poly.type
_entity_poly.pdbx_seq_one_letter_code
_entity_poly.pdbx_strand_id
1 'polypeptide(L)'
;MSEPSKKQLELEQSISNISAYNKISKQNKNIERGNESSNYYARNIMEAKLEELTKAIESHVYNSLAGKVGVKAVSAIYLSQFPDLDVVSFIAFKVLIDNVSQTKTTTATALKIGQMLEDELRFTAFEEQDPKHFKNIIRHTKDTNHEGYKKRLMVYHMNKKGHKFEPWTRGNKLRVGLKLIEIISIQLGMVKIVNRRQGKTMTSFVVFTEVYMKYINQGRSNRIAAFPIYLPLLDKPREWTSINDGGYYTERLKTRAIKTSNPDYLKRLRETDLTTSLKALSLASHTEWGVNQFVLETLEYCWEERIEVGSLIDRELAELPTKPVDVNDKEAMKEWRYHASLIHDMNAQNMVKRYQILSMIDTAKRYAGEKFHHLYQ
;
A
#
# COMPACT_ATOMS: atom_id res chain seq x y z
N MET A 1 29.26 10.83 25.53
CA MET A 1 27.79 10.82 25.38
C MET A 1 27.22 10.26 26.67
N SER A 2 26.28 10.93 27.31
CA SER A 2 25.54 10.39 28.47
C SER A 2 24.70 9.21 28.02
N GLU A 3 24.66 8.14 28.82
CA GLU A 3 23.75 7.03 28.58
C GLU A 3 22.30 7.52 28.71
N PRO A 4 21.38 7.01 27.84
CA PRO A 4 20.00 7.42 27.92
C PRO A 4 19.34 6.95 29.20
N SER A 5 18.41 7.75 29.72
CA SER A 5 17.62 7.38 30.88
C SER A 5 16.70 6.17 30.58
N LYS A 6 16.32 5.45 31.63
CA LYS A 6 15.38 4.33 31.51
C LYS A 6 14.05 4.78 30.94
N LYS A 7 13.57 5.98 31.33
CA LYS A 7 12.32 6.58 30.78
C LYS A 7 12.42 6.81 29.26
N GLN A 8 13.58 7.30 28.77
CA GLN A 8 13.80 7.51 27.34
C GLN A 8 13.76 6.17 26.57
N LEU A 9 14.43 5.14 27.07
CA LEU A 9 14.43 3.82 26.44
C LEU A 9 13.03 3.18 26.41
N GLU A 10 12.27 3.31 27.49
CA GLU A 10 10.86 2.85 27.55
C GLU A 10 9.99 3.62 26.55
N LEU A 11 10.19 4.94 26.42
CA LEU A 11 9.51 5.75 25.42
C LEU A 11 9.81 5.25 24.01
N GLU A 12 11.08 5.06 23.67
CA GLU A 12 11.49 4.58 22.35
C GLU A 12 10.94 3.18 22.05
N GLN A 13 10.88 2.30 23.05
CA GLN A 13 10.27 0.99 22.92
C GLN A 13 8.74 1.11 22.65
N SER A 14 8.06 2.03 23.35
CA SER A 14 6.62 2.27 23.15
C SER A 14 6.33 2.80 21.75
N ILE A 15 7.11 3.73 21.25
CA ILE A 15 7.03 4.26 19.88
C ILE A 15 7.18 3.13 18.85
N SER A 16 8.17 2.26 19.07
CA SER A 16 8.39 1.09 18.22
C SER A 16 7.18 0.15 18.18
N ASN A 17 6.58 -0.13 19.33
CA ASN A 17 5.42 -1.02 19.46
C ASN A 17 4.16 -0.47 18.77
N ILE A 18 3.84 0.82 18.96
CA ILE A 18 2.70 1.48 18.32
C ILE A 18 2.86 1.47 16.79
N SER A 19 4.07 1.76 16.35
CA SER A 19 4.41 1.74 14.92
C SER A 19 4.23 0.35 14.31
N ALA A 20 4.61 -0.70 15.04
CA ALA A 20 4.41 -2.08 14.66
C ALA A 20 2.94 -2.42 14.46
N TYR A 21 2.12 -2.08 15.46
CA TYR A 21 0.68 -2.35 15.42
C TYR A 21 0.01 -1.72 14.20
N ASN A 22 0.29 -0.45 13.93
CA ASN A 22 -0.28 0.26 12.78
C ASN A 22 0.08 -0.38 11.44
N LYS A 23 1.29 -0.94 11.31
CA LYS A 23 1.72 -1.64 10.09
C LYS A 23 1.08 -2.99 9.92
N ILE A 24 1.01 -3.76 11.00
CA ILE A 24 0.33 -5.06 10.99
C ILE A 24 -1.13 -4.85 10.60
N SER A 25 -1.80 -3.84 11.16
CA SER A 25 -3.17 -3.49 10.80
C SER A 25 -3.31 -3.15 9.31
N LYS A 26 -2.39 -2.34 8.75
CA LYS A 26 -2.39 -2.01 7.31
C LYS A 26 -2.13 -3.24 6.44
N GLN A 27 -1.20 -4.11 6.83
CA GLN A 27 -0.91 -5.35 6.13
C GLN A 27 -2.12 -6.29 6.14
N ASN A 28 -2.76 -6.46 7.29
CA ASN A 28 -3.95 -7.29 7.41
C ASN A 28 -5.09 -6.76 6.55
N LYS A 29 -5.33 -5.45 6.55
CA LYS A 29 -6.32 -4.82 5.64
C LYS A 29 -6.00 -5.09 4.16
N ASN A 30 -4.73 -5.08 3.76
CA ASN A 30 -4.34 -5.43 2.39
C ASN A 30 -4.66 -6.90 2.08
N ILE A 31 -4.36 -7.81 3.01
CA ILE A 31 -4.68 -9.25 2.86
C ILE A 31 -6.20 -9.45 2.75
N GLU A 32 -6.98 -8.87 3.65
CA GLU A 32 -8.45 -8.95 3.65
C GLU A 32 -9.07 -8.41 2.35
N ARG A 33 -8.49 -7.35 1.78
CA ARG A 33 -8.92 -6.77 0.50
C ARG A 33 -8.41 -7.53 -0.73
N GLY A 34 -7.61 -8.57 -0.56
CA GLY A 34 -7.00 -9.32 -1.66
C GLY A 34 -5.90 -8.56 -2.39
N ASN A 35 -5.17 -7.72 -1.70
CA ASN A 35 -4.06 -6.91 -2.22
C ASN A 35 -2.76 -7.20 -1.46
N GLU A 36 -2.49 -8.46 -1.12
CA GLU A 36 -1.28 -8.85 -0.36
C GLU A 36 0.00 -8.49 -1.12
N SER A 37 -0.03 -8.55 -2.44
CA SER A 37 1.07 -8.14 -3.33
C SER A 37 1.54 -6.70 -3.07
N SER A 38 0.67 -5.84 -2.52
CA SER A 38 1.02 -4.45 -2.15
C SER A 38 1.85 -4.36 -0.87
N ASN A 39 1.98 -5.43 -0.12
CA ASN A 39 2.82 -5.47 1.07
C ASN A 39 4.29 -5.55 0.67
N TYR A 40 5.14 -4.91 1.46
CA TYR A 40 6.57 -4.80 1.15
C TYR A 40 7.28 -6.15 0.98
N TYR A 41 7.02 -7.13 1.87
CA TYR A 41 7.63 -8.45 1.77
C TYR A 41 7.26 -9.15 0.45
N ALA A 42 6.03 -8.96 -0.01
CA ALA A 42 5.57 -9.48 -1.30
C ALA A 42 6.27 -8.78 -2.47
N ARG A 43 6.43 -7.44 -2.39
CA ARG A 43 7.20 -6.68 -3.40
C ARG A 43 8.63 -7.13 -3.48
N ASN A 44 9.31 -7.35 -2.35
CA ASN A 44 10.68 -7.84 -2.33
C ASN A 44 10.81 -9.22 -3.00
N ILE A 45 9.82 -10.12 -2.81
CA ILE A 45 9.80 -11.41 -3.50
C ILE A 45 9.66 -11.19 -5.02
N MET A 46 8.72 -10.33 -5.42
CA MET A 46 8.52 -10.03 -6.84
C MET A 46 9.77 -9.43 -7.48
N GLU A 47 10.37 -8.42 -6.88
CA GLU A 47 11.59 -7.77 -7.37
C GLU A 47 12.76 -8.76 -7.48
N ALA A 48 12.96 -9.61 -6.46
CA ALA A 48 14.05 -10.58 -6.44
C ALA A 48 13.89 -11.70 -7.46
N LYS A 49 12.67 -12.01 -7.91
CA LYS A 49 12.36 -13.15 -8.77
C LYS A 49 11.78 -12.76 -10.13
N LEU A 50 11.61 -11.48 -10.42
CA LEU A 50 11.01 -11.01 -11.66
C LEU A 50 11.83 -11.43 -12.87
N GLU A 51 13.13 -11.16 -12.86
CA GLU A 51 14.03 -11.47 -13.97
C GLU A 51 14.11 -13.00 -14.25
N GLU A 52 14.14 -13.81 -13.20
CA GLU A 52 14.16 -15.28 -13.32
C GLU A 52 12.86 -15.79 -13.97
N LEU A 53 11.71 -15.24 -13.57
CA LEU A 53 10.43 -15.58 -14.16
C LEU A 53 10.32 -15.11 -15.62
N THR A 54 10.77 -13.90 -15.92
CA THR A 54 10.74 -13.35 -17.29
C THR A 54 11.55 -14.23 -18.23
N LYS A 55 12.78 -14.61 -17.87
CA LYS A 55 13.63 -15.53 -18.65
C LYS A 55 12.95 -16.88 -18.87
N ALA A 56 12.26 -17.42 -17.87
CA ALA A 56 11.53 -18.68 -18.00
C ALA A 56 10.33 -18.56 -18.96
N ILE A 57 9.60 -17.44 -18.94
CA ILE A 57 8.51 -17.16 -19.87
C ILE A 57 9.03 -16.95 -21.29
N GLU A 58 10.11 -16.19 -21.47
CA GLU A 58 10.79 -16.01 -22.77
C GLU A 58 11.20 -17.34 -23.39
N SER A 59 11.87 -18.17 -22.59
CA SER A 59 12.27 -19.53 -23.02
C SER A 59 11.07 -20.38 -23.44
N HIS A 60 9.96 -20.30 -22.67
CA HIS A 60 8.72 -21.00 -23.03
C HIS A 60 8.14 -20.50 -24.36
N VAL A 61 8.04 -19.20 -24.55
CA VAL A 61 7.51 -18.57 -25.77
C VAL A 61 8.41 -18.94 -26.96
N TYR A 62 9.72 -18.75 -26.85
CA TYR A 62 10.67 -19.07 -27.90
C TYR A 62 10.61 -20.55 -28.31
N ASN A 63 10.71 -21.47 -27.36
CA ASN A 63 10.71 -22.93 -27.64
C ASN A 63 9.36 -23.39 -28.25
N SER A 64 8.25 -22.81 -27.81
CA SER A 64 6.92 -23.14 -28.31
C SER A 64 6.70 -22.63 -29.75
N LEU A 65 7.13 -21.42 -30.06
CA LEU A 65 7.03 -20.82 -31.40
C LEU A 65 8.03 -21.43 -32.38
N ALA A 66 9.22 -21.82 -31.91
CA ALA A 66 10.21 -22.55 -32.69
C ALA A 66 9.76 -23.98 -33.10
N GLY A 67 8.59 -24.41 -32.63
CA GLY A 67 8.00 -25.71 -33.03
C GLY A 67 8.71 -26.92 -32.45
N LYS A 68 9.42 -26.80 -31.31
CA LYS A 68 10.03 -27.96 -30.64
C LYS A 68 8.95 -28.96 -30.26
N VAL A 69 9.28 -30.24 -30.49
CA VAL A 69 8.36 -31.37 -30.24
C VAL A 69 7.99 -31.39 -28.76
N GLY A 70 6.67 -31.50 -28.47
CA GLY A 70 6.13 -31.55 -27.11
C GLY A 70 5.94 -30.19 -26.42
N VAL A 71 6.35 -29.08 -27.04
CA VAL A 71 6.31 -27.74 -26.43
C VAL A 71 5.25 -26.80 -27.07
N LYS A 72 4.53 -27.28 -28.08
CA LYS A 72 3.46 -26.45 -28.73
C LYS A 72 2.38 -26.11 -27.73
N ALA A 73 2.33 -24.86 -27.31
CA ALA A 73 1.31 -24.37 -26.38
C ALA A 73 0.60 -23.15 -26.93
N VAL A 74 -0.73 -23.20 -26.93
CA VAL A 74 -1.59 -22.07 -27.31
C VAL A 74 -1.26 -20.80 -26.48
N SER A 75 -0.84 -20.97 -25.22
CA SER A 75 -0.41 -19.87 -24.35
C SER A 75 0.70 -19.01 -24.96
N ALA A 76 1.65 -19.60 -25.70
CA ALA A 76 2.77 -18.86 -26.29
C ALA A 76 2.32 -17.84 -27.34
N ILE A 77 1.25 -18.15 -28.11
CA ILE A 77 0.68 -17.25 -29.12
C ILE A 77 0.15 -15.96 -28.44
N TYR A 78 -0.49 -16.11 -27.27
CA TYR A 78 -1.02 -14.96 -26.52
C TYR A 78 0.07 -14.19 -25.79
N LEU A 79 1.09 -14.89 -25.24
CA LEU A 79 2.19 -14.26 -24.54
C LEU A 79 3.13 -13.52 -25.50
N SER A 80 3.30 -13.99 -26.75
CA SER A 80 4.09 -13.28 -27.76
C SER A 80 3.50 -11.96 -28.23
N GLN A 81 2.25 -11.65 -27.88
CA GLN A 81 1.63 -10.36 -28.17
C GLN A 81 2.16 -9.22 -27.27
N PHE A 82 2.84 -9.56 -26.17
CA PHE A 82 3.42 -8.56 -25.28
C PHE A 82 4.80 -8.13 -25.77
N PRO A 83 5.04 -6.84 -25.96
CA PRO A 83 6.36 -6.34 -26.34
C PRO A 83 7.39 -6.50 -25.21
N ASP A 84 6.91 -6.53 -23.97
CA ASP A 84 7.70 -6.67 -22.75
C ASP A 84 7.10 -7.76 -21.86
N LEU A 85 7.86 -8.85 -21.66
CA LEU A 85 7.43 -9.99 -20.83
C LEU A 85 7.64 -9.76 -19.33
N ASP A 86 8.35 -8.69 -18.92
CA ASP A 86 8.41 -8.26 -17.52
C ASP A 86 7.02 -7.87 -17.01
N VAL A 87 6.21 -7.24 -17.84
CA VAL A 87 4.80 -6.90 -17.53
C VAL A 87 3.98 -8.17 -17.29
N VAL A 88 4.17 -9.21 -18.10
CA VAL A 88 3.51 -10.50 -17.93
C VAL A 88 3.90 -11.14 -16.60
N SER A 89 5.20 -11.14 -16.30
CA SER A 89 5.76 -11.68 -15.07
C SER A 89 5.23 -10.96 -13.84
N PHE A 90 5.19 -9.63 -13.88
CA PHE A 90 4.66 -8.81 -12.80
C PHE A 90 3.17 -9.08 -12.55
N ILE A 91 2.35 -9.12 -13.59
CA ILE A 91 0.90 -9.42 -13.48
C ILE A 91 0.69 -10.83 -12.93
N ALA A 92 1.44 -11.82 -13.42
CA ALA A 92 1.33 -13.19 -12.95
C ALA A 92 1.66 -13.30 -11.45
N PHE A 93 2.77 -12.70 -11.00
CA PHE A 93 3.15 -12.66 -9.60
C PHE A 93 2.11 -11.95 -8.73
N LYS A 94 1.69 -10.74 -9.15
CA LYS A 94 0.70 -9.96 -8.41
C LYS A 94 -0.57 -10.77 -8.16
N VAL A 95 -1.16 -11.30 -9.21
CA VAL A 95 -2.42 -12.06 -9.11
C VAL A 95 -2.24 -13.35 -8.32
N LEU A 96 -1.10 -14.02 -8.49
CA LEU A 96 -0.82 -15.26 -7.76
C LEU A 96 -0.77 -15.00 -6.26
N ILE A 97 0.03 -14.02 -5.81
CA ILE A 97 0.18 -13.67 -4.39
C ILE A 97 -1.17 -13.26 -3.79
N ASP A 98 -1.92 -12.39 -4.48
CA ASP A 98 -3.21 -11.90 -4.01
C ASP A 98 -4.22 -13.05 -3.87
N ASN A 99 -4.29 -13.97 -4.84
CA ASN A 99 -5.26 -15.06 -4.83
C ASN A 99 -4.89 -16.22 -3.91
N VAL A 100 -3.60 -16.53 -3.76
CA VAL A 100 -3.13 -17.57 -2.82
C VAL A 100 -3.49 -17.18 -1.38
N SER A 101 -3.34 -15.91 -1.03
CA SER A 101 -3.70 -15.38 0.29
C SER A 101 -5.19 -15.49 0.57
N GLN A 102 -6.02 -15.38 -0.45
CA GLN A 102 -7.47 -15.51 -0.36
C GLN A 102 -7.97 -16.95 -0.56
N THR A 103 -7.08 -17.92 -0.61
CA THR A 103 -7.44 -19.33 -0.83
C THR A 103 -8.34 -19.56 -2.05
N LYS A 104 -8.06 -18.85 -3.15
CA LYS A 104 -8.81 -19.05 -4.40
C LYS A 104 -8.37 -20.34 -5.09
N THR A 105 -9.29 -20.93 -5.85
CA THR A 105 -9.01 -22.15 -6.63
C THR A 105 -7.98 -21.89 -7.72
N THR A 106 -7.28 -22.92 -8.15
CA THR A 106 -6.32 -22.85 -9.28
C THR A 106 -6.98 -22.27 -10.52
N THR A 107 -8.19 -22.74 -10.85
CA THR A 107 -8.96 -22.24 -12.00
C THR A 107 -9.28 -20.76 -11.88
N ALA A 108 -9.73 -20.29 -10.70
CA ALA A 108 -10.04 -18.89 -10.48
C ALA A 108 -8.79 -18.00 -10.59
N THR A 109 -7.66 -18.48 -10.06
CA THR A 109 -6.38 -17.79 -10.16
C THR A 109 -5.89 -17.70 -11.61
N ALA A 110 -5.93 -18.80 -12.34
CA ALA A 110 -5.55 -18.82 -13.75
C ALA A 110 -6.42 -17.90 -14.61
N LEU A 111 -7.74 -17.95 -14.45
CA LEU A 111 -8.65 -17.06 -15.16
C LEU A 111 -8.40 -15.58 -14.82
N LYS A 112 -8.09 -15.26 -13.58
CA LYS A 112 -7.77 -13.89 -13.17
C LYS A 112 -6.46 -13.40 -13.80
N ILE A 113 -5.42 -14.24 -13.86
CA ILE A 113 -4.17 -13.92 -14.55
C ILE A 113 -4.46 -13.63 -16.03
N GLY A 114 -5.12 -14.55 -16.73
CA GLY A 114 -5.45 -14.38 -18.16
C GLY A 114 -6.34 -13.16 -18.43
N GLN A 115 -7.26 -12.83 -17.52
CA GLN A 115 -8.08 -11.64 -17.63
C GLN A 115 -7.28 -10.35 -17.46
N MET A 116 -6.36 -10.31 -16.50
CA MET A 116 -5.53 -9.11 -16.31
C MET A 116 -4.55 -8.89 -17.44
N LEU A 117 -4.01 -9.97 -18.02
CA LEU A 117 -3.18 -9.87 -19.21
C LEU A 117 -3.94 -9.36 -20.43
N GLU A 118 -5.16 -9.87 -20.66
CA GLU A 118 -6.02 -9.32 -21.72
C GLU A 118 -6.34 -7.85 -21.52
N ASP A 119 -6.63 -7.46 -20.27
CA ASP A 119 -6.92 -6.06 -19.94
C ASP A 119 -5.71 -5.15 -20.22
N GLU A 120 -4.50 -5.63 -19.90
CA GLU A 120 -3.26 -4.90 -20.19
C GLU A 120 -3.09 -4.67 -21.68
N LEU A 121 -3.16 -5.70 -22.51
CA LEU A 121 -3.10 -5.55 -23.96
C LEU A 121 -4.17 -4.60 -24.52
N ARG A 122 -5.38 -4.74 -24.00
CA ARG A 122 -6.50 -3.88 -24.41
C ARG A 122 -6.25 -2.43 -24.09
N PHE A 123 -5.75 -2.13 -22.91
CA PHE A 123 -5.55 -0.76 -22.46
C PHE A 123 -4.30 -0.14 -23.07
N THR A 124 -3.24 -0.92 -23.31
CA THR A 124 -2.07 -0.48 -24.06
C THR A 124 -2.46 -0.11 -25.47
N ALA A 125 -3.22 -0.96 -26.18
CA ALA A 125 -3.73 -0.66 -27.50
C ALA A 125 -4.61 0.60 -27.53
N PHE A 126 -5.41 0.85 -26.48
CA PHE A 126 -6.20 2.07 -26.38
C PHE A 126 -5.32 3.31 -26.13
N GLU A 127 -4.30 3.21 -25.28
CA GLU A 127 -3.34 4.31 -25.03
C GLU A 127 -2.59 4.68 -26.30
N GLU A 128 -2.15 3.70 -27.08
CA GLU A 128 -1.45 3.93 -28.36
C GLU A 128 -2.35 4.60 -29.40
N GLN A 129 -3.63 4.21 -29.48
CA GLN A 129 -4.58 4.74 -30.47
C GLN A 129 -5.10 6.14 -30.11
N ASP A 130 -5.35 6.43 -28.82
CA ASP A 130 -5.86 7.73 -28.36
C ASP A 130 -5.23 8.14 -27.01
N PRO A 131 -3.94 8.50 -27.00
CA PRO A 131 -3.21 8.77 -25.75
C PRO A 131 -3.77 9.95 -24.94
N LYS A 132 -4.34 10.96 -25.64
CA LYS A 132 -4.93 12.13 -24.95
C LYS A 132 -6.20 11.75 -24.18
N HIS A 133 -7.06 10.97 -24.81
CA HIS A 133 -8.31 10.54 -24.19
C HIS A 133 -8.05 9.55 -23.04
N PHE A 134 -7.14 8.60 -23.24
CA PHE A 134 -6.70 7.67 -22.21
C PHE A 134 -6.19 8.38 -20.96
N LYS A 135 -5.27 9.33 -21.11
CA LYS A 135 -4.74 10.15 -19.99
C LYS A 135 -5.83 10.96 -19.28
N ASN A 136 -6.83 11.47 -20.03
CA ASN A 136 -7.96 12.17 -19.42
C ASN A 136 -8.81 11.23 -18.54
N ILE A 137 -9.11 10.03 -19.01
CA ILE A 137 -9.87 9.04 -18.21
C ILE A 137 -9.10 8.69 -16.93
N ILE A 138 -7.79 8.43 -17.03
CA ILE A 138 -6.97 8.13 -15.86
C ILE A 138 -7.01 9.28 -14.86
N ARG A 139 -6.87 10.53 -15.31
CA ARG A 139 -6.91 11.72 -14.46
C ARG A 139 -8.26 11.84 -13.73
N HIS A 140 -9.38 11.68 -14.42
CA HIS A 140 -10.72 11.75 -13.82
C HIS A 140 -11.03 10.58 -12.88
N THR A 141 -10.33 9.47 -13.00
CA THR A 141 -10.52 8.28 -12.14
C THR A 141 -9.45 8.11 -11.07
N LYS A 142 -8.52 9.05 -10.96
CA LYS A 142 -7.36 8.96 -10.04
C LYS A 142 -7.79 8.72 -8.60
N ASP A 143 -8.78 9.42 -8.14
CA ASP A 143 -9.28 9.37 -6.76
C ASP A 143 -10.34 8.29 -6.51
N THR A 144 -10.70 7.55 -7.54
CA THR A 144 -11.70 6.48 -7.42
C THR A 144 -11.03 5.19 -6.94
N ASN A 145 -11.39 4.71 -5.76
CA ASN A 145 -10.86 3.49 -5.17
C ASN A 145 -11.42 2.17 -5.77
N HIS A 146 -12.35 2.26 -6.72
CA HIS A 146 -12.99 1.10 -7.31
C HIS A 146 -12.35 0.71 -8.66
N GLU A 147 -11.38 -0.22 -8.64
CA GLU A 147 -10.71 -0.71 -9.85
C GLU A 147 -11.72 -1.22 -10.91
N GLY A 148 -12.76 -1.92 -10.49
CA GLY A 148 -13.79 -2.40 -11.39
C GLY A 148 -14.60 -1.29 -12.09
N TYR A 149 -14.73 -0.11 -11.48
CA TYR A 149 -15.34 1.05 -12.09
C TYR A 149 -14.41 1.66 -13.15
N LYS A 150 -13.14 1.87 -12.82
CA LYS A 150 -12.12 2.38 -13.76
C LYS A 150 -12.08 1.53 -15.03
N LYS A 151 -12.02 0.22 -14.87
CA LYS A 151 -12.00 -0.73 -15.98
C LYS A 151 -13.25 -0.62 -16.85
N ARG A 152 -14.43 -0.59 -16.25
CA ARG A 152 -15.69 -0.45 -17.02
C ARG A 152 -15.75 0.86 -17.79
N LEU A 153 -15.28 1.96 -17.18
CA LEU A 153 -15.22 3.26 -17.80
C LEU A 153 -14.26 3.27 -18.99
N MET A 154 -13.08 2.69 -18.85
CA MET A 154 -12.10 2.52 -19.92
C MET A 154 -12.72 1.76 -21.11
N VAL A 155 -13.32 0.60 -20.85
CA VAL A 155 -13.97 -0.22 -21.89
C VAL A 155 -15.11 0.54 -22.55
N TYR A 156 -15.93 1.26 -21.78
CA TYR A 156 -17.01 2.10 -22.33
C TYR A 156 -16.48 3.15 -23.30
N HIS A 157 -15.46 3.91 -22.91
CA HIS A 157 -14.88 4.95 -23.75
C HIS A 157 -14.19 4.38 -24.99
N MET A 158 -13.50 3.26 -24.85
CA MET A 158 -12.89 2.54 -25.95
C MET A 158 -13.93 2.15 -27.00
N ASN A 159 -15.04 1.53 -26.58
CA ASN A 159 -16.13 1.14 -27.45
C ASN A 159 -16.84 2.35 -28.09
N LYS A 160 -17.07 3.43 -27.33
CA LYS A 160 -17.67 4.66 -27.83
C LYS A 160 -16.84 5.33 -28.93
N LYS A 161 -15.52 5.19 -28.88
CA LYS A 161 -14.59 5.69 -29.88
C LYS A 161 -14.40 4.74 -31.08
N GLY A 162 -15.04 3.59 -31.05
CA GLY A 162 -14.94 2.61 -32.12
C GLY A 162 -13.65 1.79 -32.15
N HIS A 163 -12.84 1.85 -31.08
CA HIS A 163 -11.66 1.00 -30.94
C HIS A 163 -12.08 -0.45 -30.72
N LYS A 164 -11.75 -1.30 -31.66
CA LYS A 164 -12.08 -2.73 -31.59
C LYS A 164 -10.94 -3.48 -30.94
N PHE A 165 -11.26 -4.32 -29.95
CA PHE A 165 -10.36 -5.27 -29.35
C PHE A 165 -11.04 -6.64 -29.36
N GLU A 166 -10.37 -7.66 -29.87
CA GLU A 166 -10.87 -9.02 -29.88
C GLU A 166 -10.59 -9.70 -28.52
N PRO A 167 -11.61 -9.99 -27.71
CA PRO A 167 -11.40 -10.55 -26.39
C PRO A 167 -10.97 -12.01 -26.48
N TRP A 168 -10.09 -12.40 -25.58
CA TRP A 168 -9.71 -13.80 -25.45
C TRP A 168 -10.87 -14.66 -24.96
N THR A 169 -11.02 -15.84 -25.52
CA THR A 169 -11.98 -16.80 -25.00
C THR A 169 -11.66 -17.19 -23.57
N ARG A 170 -12.66 -17.59 -22.78
CA ARG A 170 -12.44 -18.09 -21.41
C ARG A 170 -11.44 -19.25 -21.38
N GLY A 171 -11.47 -20.14 -22.37
CA GLY A 171 -10.52 -21.25 -22.49
C GLY A 171 -9.09 -20.79 -22.66
N ASN A 172 -8.86 -19.76 -23.49
CA ASN A 172 -7.54 -19.22 -23.74
C ASN A 172 -6.99 -18.47 -22.51
N LYS A 173 -7.82 -17.66 -21.82
CA LYS A 173 -7.46 -17.05 -20.53
C LYS A 173 -7.01 -18.10 -19.51
N LEU A 174 -7.76 -19.20 -19.42
CA LEU A 174 -7.43 -20.30 -18.52
C LEU A 174 -6.11 -20.97 -18.89
N ARG A 175 -5.88 -21.27 -20.19
CA ARG A 175 -4.64 -21.91 -20.66
C ARG A 175 -3.40 -21.04 -20.40
N VAL A 176 -3.48 -19.74 -20.68
CA VAL A 176 -2.40 -18.79 -20.40
C VAL A 176 -2.12 -18.73 -18.91
N GLY A 177 -3.14 -18.55 -18.09
CA GLY A 177 -2.97 -18.46 -16.63
C GLY A 177 -2.45 -19.76 -16.00
N LEU A 178 -2.92 -20.93 -16.42
CA LEU A 178 -2.42 -22.23 -15.94
C LEU A 178 -0.95 -22.41 -16.31
N LYS A 179 -0.56 -22.03 -17.53
CA LYS A 179 0.84 -22.15 -17.96
C LYS A 179 1.77 -21.26 -17.14
N LEU A 180 1.35 -20.04 -16.82
CA LEU A 180 2.13 -19.15 -15.95
C LEU A 180 2.24 -19.68 -14.52
N ILE A 181 1.16 -20.24 -13.96
CA ILE A 181 1.20 -20.92 -12.66
C ILE A 181 2.17 -22.11 -12.69
N GLU A 182 2.14 -22.90 -13.75
CA GLU A 182 3.05 -24.04 -13.96
C GLU A 182 4.52 -23.59 -14.01
N ILE A 183 4.83 -22.54 -14.80
CA ILE A 183 6.18 -21.98 -14.89
C ILE A 183 6.66 -21.50 -13.50
N ILE A 184 5.83 -20.75 -12.76
CA ILE A 184 6.15 -20.27 -11.42
C ILE A 184 6.37 -21.44 -10.46
N SER A 185 5.57 -22.51 -10.57
CA SER A 185 5.69 -23.68 -9.72
C SER A 185 6.98 -24.48 -9.99
N ILE A 186 7.31 -24.71 -11.27
CA ILE A 186 8.43 -25.55 -11.66
C ILE A 186 9.76 -24.81 -11.57
N GLN A 187 9.83 -23.59 -12.12
CA GLN A 187 11.09 -22.85 -12.24
C GLN A 187 11.48 -22.18 -10.93
N LEU A 188 10.52 -21.57 -10.24
CA LEU A 188 10.80 -20.81 -9.02
C LEU A 188 10.55 -21.63 -7.74
N GLY A 189 9.86 -22.75 -7.80
CA GLY A 189 9.49 -23.55 -6.64
C GLY A 189 8.64 -22.76 -5.60
N MET A 190 8.02 -21.67 -6.05
CA MET A 190 7.32 -20.73 -5.16
C MET A 190 5.99 -21.26 -4.67
N VAL A 191 5.28 -21.95 -5.54
CA VAL A 191 3.93 -22.47 -5.26
C VAL A 191 3.83 -23.95 -5.64
N LYS A 192 2.85 -24.62 -5.03
CA LYS A 192 2.44 -25.98 -5.38
C LYS A 192 0.94 -26.06 -5.51
N ILE A 193 0.45 -26.99 -6.33
CA ILE A 193 -0.97 -27.28 -6.46
C ILE A 193 -1.32 -28.41 -5.50
N VAL A 194 -2.35 -28.17 -4.68
CA VAL A 194 -2.88 -29.18 -3.74
C VAL A 194 -4.36 -29.39 -4.01
N ASN A 195 -4.79 -30.64 -3.99
CA ASN A 195 -6.18 -31.02 -4.11
C ASN A 195 -6.81 -31.15 -2.72
N ARG A 196 -7.92 -30.44 -2.51
CA ARG A 196 -8.69 -30.50 -1.26
C ARG A 196 -10.12 -30.85 -1.56
N ARG A 197 -10.71 -31.67 -0.69
CA ARG A 197 -12.13 -32.02 -0.80
C ARG A 197 -12.98 -30.85 -0.30
N GLN A 198 -13.88 -30.36 -1.16
CA GLN A 198 -14.92 -29.39 -0.80
C GLN A 198 -16.28 -30.06 -0.97
N GLY A 199 -16.91 -30.45 0.11
CA GLY A 199 -18.14 -31.23 0.06
C GLY A 199 -17.93 -32.57 -0.71
N LYS A 200 -18.64 -32.76 -1.81
CA LYS A 200 -18.57 -33.96 -2.67
C LYS A 200 -17.52 -33.86 -3.78
N THR A 201 -16.91 -32.70 -4.04
CA THR A 201 -15.98 -32.48 -5.15
C THR A 201 -14.54 -32.30 -4.68
N MET A 202 -13.59 -32.74 -5.52
CA MET A 202 -12.16 -32.44 -5.37
C MET A 202 -11.84 -31.13 -6.09
N THR A 203 -11.27 -30.18 -5.39
CA THR A 203 -10.94 -28.86 -5.90
C THR A 203 -9.44 -28.60 -5.74
N SER A 204 -8.80 -28.09 -6.80
CA SER A 204 -7.38 -27.77 -6.80
C SER A 204 -7.17 -26.32 -6.34
N PHE A 205 -6.18 -26.14 -5.47
CA PHE A 205 -5.76 -24.84 -4.93
C PHE A 205 -4.27 -24.64 -5.18
N VAL A 206 -3.89 -23.41 -5.51
CA VAL A 206 -2.49 -23.00 -5.51
C VAL A 206 -2.14 -22.54 -4.10
N VAL A 207 -1.06 -23.05 -3.54
CA VAL A 207 -0.56 -22.70 -2.21
C VAL A 207 0.94 -22.42 -2.28
N PHE A 208 1.44 -21.55 -1.41
CA PHE A 208 2.89 -21.36 -1.28
C PHE A 208 3.56 -22.63 -0.77
N THR A 209 4.78 -22.86 -1.24
CA THR A 209 5.66 -23.90 -0.65
C THR A 209 6.06 -23.49 0.77
N GLU A 210 6.52 -24.43 1.58
CA GLU A 210 6.89 -24.19 2.96
C GLU A 210 8.00 -23.14 3.12
N VAL A 211 8.94 -23.11 2.18
CA VAL A 211 10.03 -22.14 2.15
C VAL A 211 9.49 -20.72 1.98
N TYR A 212 8.63 -20.51 1.00
CA TYR A 212 8.04 -19.20 0.75
C TYR A 212 7.02 -18.80 1.84
N MET A 213 6.30 -19.77 2.41
CA MET A 213 5.41 -19.50 3.53
C MET A 213 6.18 -19.03 4.77
N LYS A 214 7.34 -19.66 5.07
CA LYS A 214 8.24 -19.18 6.14
C LYS A 214 8.70 -17.76 5.88
N TYR A 215 9.13 -17.46 4.65
CA TYR A 215 9.58 -16.11 4.27
C TYR A 215 8.46 -15.06 4.40
N ILE A 216 7.25 -15.38 3.93
CA ILE A 216 6.08 -14.50 4.05
C ILE A 216 5.72 -14.28 5.53
N ASN A 217 5.73 -15.33 6.34
CA ASN A 217 5.45 -15.25 7.78
C ASN A 217 6.53 -14.45 8.52
N GLN A 218 7.80 -14.61 8.17
CA GLN A 218 8.88 -13.76 8.66
C GLN A 218 8.66 -12.31 8.24
N GLY A 219 8.32 -12.05 6.97
CA GLY A 219 7.98 -10.72 6.47
C GLY A 219 6.79 -10.10 7.18
N ARG A 220 5.80 -10.91 7.58
CA ARG A 220 4.67 -10.48 8.42
C ARG A 220 5.11 -10.17 9.85
N SER A 221 6.07 -10.90 10.41
CA SER A 221 6.55 -10.79 11.80
C SER A 221 7.64 -9.74 11.98
N ASN A 222 8.61 -9.67 11.08
CA ASN A 222 9.85 -8.87 11.24
C ASN A 222 9.66 -7.35 11.10
N ARG A 223 8.42 -6.86 11.01
CA ARG A 223 8.15 -5.46 10.70
C ARG A 223 7.74 -4.58 11.86
N ILE A 224 8.02 -5.05 13.03
CA ILE A 224 7.79 -4.30 14.25
C ILE A 224 8.56 -2.97 14.28
N ALA A 225 9.62 -2.82 13.49
CA ALA A 225 10.61 -1.76 13.68
C ALA A 225 10.72 -0.66 12.62
N ALA A 226 9.89 -0.60 11.59
CA ALA A 226 10.29 0.19 10.43
C ALA A 226 9.66 1.57 10.18
N PHE A 227 8.68 2.10 10.93
CA PHE A 227 8.21 3.50 10.82
C PHE A 227 7.73 4.04 12.16
N PRO A 228 8.54 4.81 12.86
CA PRO A 228 8.15 5.39 14.13
C PRO A 228 7.15 6.53 13.93
N ILE A 229 6.21 6.63 14.86
CA ILE A 229 5.58 7.90 15.17
C ILE A 229 6.65 8.65 15.96
N TYR A 230 7.14 9.76 15.44
CA TYR A 230 8.18 10.54 16.12
C TYR A 230 7.53 11.30 17.27
N LEU A 231 7.75 10.82 18.49
CA LEU A 231 7.42 11.55 19.71
C LEU A 231 8.64 12.37 20.15
N PRO A 232 8.46 13.49 20.86
CA PRO A 232 9.54 14.23 21.48
C PRO A 232 10.38 13.32 22.40
N LEU A 233 11.67 13.59 22.51
CA LEU A 233 12.56 12.86 23.41
C LEU A 233 12.53 13.48 24.81
N LEU A 234 12.59 12.65 25.84
CA LEU A 234 12.75 13.09 27.22
C LEU A 234 14.19 13.49 27.55
N ASP A 235 15.13 12.75 26.95
CA ASP A 235 16.55 13.06 27.07
C ASP A 235 17.05 13.87 25.88
N LYS A 236 18.16 14.57 26.06
CA LYS A 236 18.84 15.33 25.03
C LYS A 236 19.18 14.43 23.84
N PRO A 237 18.70 14.75 22.62
CA PRO A 237 18.97 13.93 21.44
C PRO A 237 20.46 13.70 21.19
N ARG A 238 20.79 12.54 20.62
CA ARG A 238 22.15 12.30 20.12
C ARG A 238 22.46 13.30 19.01
N GLU A 239 23.72 13.80 19.01
CA GLU A 239 24.17 14.67 17.93
C GLU A 239 24.14 13.97 16.58
N TRP A 240 23.81 14.73 15.55
CA TRP A 240 23.87 14.25 14.18
C TRP A 240 25.33 14.16 13.73
N THR A 241 25.81 12.94 13.51
CA THR A 241 27.15 12.65 12.97
C THR A 241 27.11 12.47 11.45
N SER A 242 25.98 12.08 10.92
CA SER A 242 25.72 11.96 9.48
C SER A 242 24.24 12.16 9.17
N ILE A 243 23.88 12.16 7.88
CA ILE A 243 22.48 12.25 7.45
C ILE A 243 21.61 11.12 8.04
N ASN A 244 22.19 9.98 8.34
CA ASN A 244 21.49 8.77 8.76
C ASN A 244 21.77 8.38 10.22
N ASP A 245 22.58 9.14 10.96
CA ASP A 245 22.96 8.82 12.33
C ASP A 245 22.87 10.03 13.24
N GLY A 246 22.02 9.92 14.27
CA GLY A 246 21.70 10.95 15.25
C GLY A 246 20.27 10.80 15.76
N GLY A 247 19.89 11.69 16.68
CA GLY A 247 18.55 11.74 17.25
C GLY A 247 18.27 10.68 18.31
N TYR A 248 17.51 9.65 18.01
CA TYR A 248 17.14 8.59 18.96
C TYR A 248 18.33 7.70 19.35
N TYR A 249 18.23 7.06 20.52
CA TYR A 249 19.29 6.21 21.09
C TYR A 249 19.23 4.78 20.58
N THR A 250 18.04 4.24 20.29
CA THR A 250 17.88 2.86 19.84
C THR A 250 18.03 2.73 18.32
N GLU A 251 18.75 1.71 17.87
CA GLU A 251 18.92 1.44 16.43
C GLU A 251 17.60 1.15 15.68
N ARG A 252 16.54 0.80 16.41
CA ARG A 252 15.22 0.53 15.85
C ARG A 252 14.49 1.78 15.37
N LEU A 253 14.83 2.95 15.94
CA LEU A 253 14.26 4.25 15.60
C LEU A 253 15.23 5.04 14.73
N LYS A 254 15.50 4.54 13.52
CA LYS A 254 16.35 5.26 12.55
C LYS A 254 15.60 6.43 11.97
N THR A 255 16.09 7.62 12.26
CA THR A 255 15.67 8.87 11.64
C THR A 255 16.71 9.34 10.64
N ARG A 256 16.34 10.21 9.73
CA ARG A 256 17.26 10.90 8.84
C ARG A 256 17.23 12.38 9.16
N ALA A 257 18.38 13.03 9.17
CA ALA A 257 18.48 14.48 9.33
C ALA A 257 17.73 15.25 8.22
N ILE A 258 17.57 14.64 7.07
CA ILE A 258 16.87 15.24 5.91
C ILE A 258 15.82 14.26 5.39
N LYS A 259 14.56 14.70 5.33
CA LYS A 259 13.44 13.93 4.79
C LYS A 259 13.35 14.10 3.28
N THR A 260 13.96 13.20 2.53
CA THR A 260 13.83 13.14 1.08
C THR A 260 13.77 11.70 0.60
N SER A 261 13.00 11.47 -0.46
CA SER A 261 12.96 10.20 -1.20
C SER A 261 13.68 10.28 -2.55
N ASN A 262 14.23 11.45 -2.91
CA ASN A 262 14.94 11.63 -4.17
C ASN A 262 16.35 11.01 -4.07
N PRO A 263 16.66 9.93 -4.83
CA PRO A 263 17.95 9.24 -4.76
C PRO A 263 19.12 10.09 -5.24
N ASP A 264 18.92 10.94 -6.26
CA ASP A 264 19.96 11.81 -6.78
C ASP A 264 20.34 12.91 -5.80
N TYR A 265 19.34 13.45 -5.09
CA TYR A 265 19.59 14.42 -4.02
C TYR A 265 20.32 13.78 -2.85
N LEU A 266 19.93 12.57 -2.44
CA LEU A 266 20.62 11.82 -1.39
C LEU A 266 22.08 11.50 -1.76
N LYS A 267 22.36 11.23 -3.05
CA LYS A 267 23.73 11.02 -3.52
C LYS A 267 24.57 12.28 -3.37
N ARG A 268 24.05 13.44 -3.83
CA ARG A 268 24.73 14.74 -3.68
C ARG A 268 25.00 15.11 -2.22
N LEU A 269 24.02 14.86 -1.32
CA LEU A 269 24.18 15.12 0.11
C LEU A 269 25.30 14.29 0.75
N ARG A 270 25.57 13.08 0.26
CA ARG A 270 26.69 12.24 0.76
C ARG A 270 28.07 12.77 0.33
N GLU A 271 28.10 13.51 -0.79
CA GLU A 271 29.33 14.10 -1.34
C GLU A 271 29.58 15.53 -0.82
N THR A 272 28.61 16.11 -0.10
CA THR A 272 28.68 17.49 0.42
C THR A 272 29.13 17.48 1.89
N ASP A 273 30.00 18.43 2.28
CA ASP A 273 30.32 18.66 3.68
C ASP A 273 29.13 19.30 4.42
N LEU A 274 28.50 18.53 5.27
CA LEU A 274 27.33 18.92 6.06
C LEU A 274 27.67 19.19 7.54
N THR A 275 28.95 19.22 7.92
CA THR A 275 29.39 19.31 9.31
C THR A 275 28.77 20.48 10.06
N THR A 276 28.76 21.67 9.46
CA THR A 276 28.18 22.88 10.07
C THR A 276 26.66 22.77 10.19
N SER A 277 26.01 22.26 9.15
CA SER A 277 24.55 22.09 9.13
C SER A 277 24.08 21.05 10.16
N LEU A 278 24.78 19.94 10.29
CA LEU A 278 24.47 18.88 11.26
C LEU A 278 24.70 19.36 12.70
N LYS A 279 25.74 20.17 12.95
CA LYS A 279 25.95 20.83 14.25
C LYS A 279 24.81 21.80 14.58
N ALA A 280 24.42 22.65 13.65
CA ALA A 280 23.31 23.57 13.85
C ALA A 280 21.99 22.82 14.13
N LEU A 281 21.74 21.74 13.40
CA LEU A 281 20.56 20.88 13.60
C LEU A 281 20.59 20.20 14.97
N SER A 282 21.75 19.73 15.42
CA SER A 282 21.93 19.17 16.75
C SER A 282 21.68 20.19 17.84
N LEU A 283 22.22 21.41 17.71
CA LEU A 283 21.99 22.50 18.67
C LEU A 283 20.50 22.88 18.74
N ALA A 284 19.83 23.01 17.62
CA ALA A 284 18.38 23.27 17.58
C ALA A 284 17.60 22.15 18.29
N SER A 285 17.97 20.88 18.04
CA SER A 285 17.32 19.72 18.65
C SER A 285 17.60 19.61 20.17
N HIS A 286 18.65 20.26 20.68
CA HIS A 286 18.95 20.31 22.11
C HIS A 286 18.14 21.35 22.89
N THR A 287 17.31 22.15 22.22
CA THR A 287 16.44 23.11 22.90
C THR A 287 15.39 22.34 23.72
N GLU A 288 15.29 22.72 24.99
CA GLU A 288 14.28 22.16 25.91
C GLU A 288 12.93 22.84 25.73
N TRP A 289 11.91 22.02 25.67
CA TRP A 289 10.51 22.44 25.56
C TRP A 289 9.74 21.92 26.76
N GLY A 290 8.61 22.55 27.06
CA GLY A 290 7.68 22.09 28.08
C GLY A 290 6.24 22.34 27.65
N VAL A 291 5.33 21.53 28.14
CA VAL A 291 3.89 21.75 27.93
C VAL A 291 3.44 22.92 28.82
N ASN A 292 2.79 23.90 28.20
CA ASN A 292 2.14 24.95 28.95
C ASN A 292 0.87 24.39 29.61
N GLN A 293 0.91 24.27 30.93
CA GLN A 293 -0.16 23.65 31.72
C GLN A 293 -1.49 24.39 31.58
N PHE A 294 -1.46 25.73 31.61
CA PHE A 294 -2.68 26.54 31.45
C PHE A 294 -3.33 26.30 30.10
N VAL A 295 -2.52 26.23 29.03
CA VAL A 295 -3.07 25.98 27.66
C VAL A 295 -3.63 24.56 27.58
N LEU A 296 -2.98 23.58 28.19
CA LEU A 296 -3.48 22.19 28.20
C LEU A 296 -4.81 22.10 28.94
N GLU A 297 -4.91 22.64 30.14
CA GLU A 297 -6.14 22.64 30.95
C GLU A 297 -7.29 23.39 30.23
N THR A 298 -6.99 24.53 29.61
CA THR A 298 -7.96 25.27 28.81
C THR A 298 -8.45 24.46 27.61
N LEU A 299 -7.53 23.77 26.92
CA LEU A 299 -7.88 22.92 25.77
C LEU A 299 -8.77 21.75 26.18
N GLU A 300 -8.46 21.11 27.32
CA GLU A 300 -9.27 20.04 27.89
C GLU A 300 -10.67 20.54 28.29
N TYR A 301 -10.74 21.64 28.99
CA TYR A 301 -12.01 22.27 29.35
C TYR A 301 -12.86 22.55 28.11
N CYS A 302 -12.29 23.23 27.11
CA CYS A 302 -13.01 23.53 25.86
C CYS A 302 -13.44 22.24 25.13
N TRP A 303 -12.62 21.19 25.19
CA TRP A 303 -12.96 19.90 24.59
C TRP A 303 -14.10 19.21 25.35
N GLU A 304 -14.10 19.25 26.67
CA GLU A 304 -15.15 18.62 27.50
C GLU A 304 -16.48 19.35 27.39
N GLU A 305 -16.44 20.68 27.44
CA GLU A 305 -17.61 21.53 27.36
C GLU A 305 -18.10 21.77 25.93
N ARG A 306 -17.48 21.14 24.93
CA ARG A 306 -17.83 21.25 23.49
C ARG A 306 -17.75 22.69 22.96
N ILE A 307 -16.79 23.46 23.45
CA ILE A 307 -16.59 24.85 23.00
C ILE A 307 -15.71 24.81 21.74
N GLU A 308 -16.24 25.30 20.64
CA GLU A 308 -15.52 25.41 19.37
C GLU A 308 -14.57 26.61 19.41
N VAL A 309 -13.31 26.36 19.72
CA VAL A 309 -12.24 27.37 19.75
C VAL A 309 -11.05 26.88 18.90
N GLY A 310 -10.55 27.75 18.06
CA GLY A 310 -9.37 27.47 17.23
C GLY A 310 -9.61 26.33 16.25
N SER A 311 -8.90 25.21 16.42
CA SER A 311 -9.04 24.01 15.59
C SER A 311 -9.89 22.91 16.24
N LEU A 312 -10.49 23.16 17.40
CA LEU A 312 -11.45 22.26 18.00
C LEU A 312 -12.71 22.18 17.13
N ILE A 313 -13.24 20.99 16.98
CA ILE A 313 -14.43 20.71 16.18
C ILE A 313 -15.52 20.12 17.07
N ASP A 314 -16.77 20.27 16.65
CA ASP A 314 -17.89 19.60 17.31
C ASP A 314 -17.68 18.08 17.40
N ARG A 315 -18.08 17.52 18.54
CA ARG A 315 -18.05 16.07 18.78
C ARG A 315 -19.21 15.34 18.10
N GLU A 316 -20.28 16.03 17.79
CA GLU A 316 -21.45 15.42 17.16
C GLU A 316 -21.24 15.24 15.66
N LEU A 317 -21.72 14.12 15.15
CA LEU A 317 -21.78 13.91 13.72
C LEU A 317 -23.00 14.61 13.18
N ALA A 318 -22.88 15.31 12.07
CA ALA A 318 -24.01 15.89 11.40
C ALA A 318 -24.99 14.78 10.97
N GLU A 319 -26.27 15.02 11.24
CA GLU A 319 -27.33 14.08 10.85
C GLU A 319 -27.48 14.03 9.33
N LEU A 320 -27.79 12.83 8.84
CA LEU A 320 -28.07 12.64 7.42
C LEU A 320 -29.42 13.29 7.07
N PRO A 321 -29.56 13.88 5.87
CA PRO A 321 -30.82 14.46 5.45
C PRO A 321 -31.91 13.38 5.36
N THR A 322 -33.13 13.76 5.69
CA THR A 322 -34.28 12.86 5.61
C THR A 322 -34.48 12.35 4.19
N LYS A 323 -34.65 11.05 4.04
CA LYS A 323 -34.86 10.45 2.73
C LYS A 323 -36.21 10.90 2.14
N PRO A 324 -36.28 11.22 0.84
CA PRO A 324 -37.54 11.58 0.18
C PRO A 324 -38.61 10.52 0.39
N VAL A 325 -39.85 10.97 0.62
CA VAL A 325 -41.01 10.09 0.83
C VAL A 325 -41.30 9.27 -0.43
N ASP A 326 -41.20 9.90 -1.61
CA ASP A 326 -41.29 9.19 -2.89
C ASP A 326 -39.90 8.77 -3.37
N VAL A 327 -39.60 7.49 -3.19
CA VAL A 327 -38.32 6.88 -3.61
C VAL A 327 -38.19 6.78 -5.15
N ASN A 328 -39.30 6.88 -5.89
CA ASN A 328 -39.33 6.81 -7.35
C ASN A 328 -39.05 8.16 -8.02
N ASP A 329 -39.13 9.26 -7.27
CA ASP A 329 -38.71 10.57 -7.75
C ASP A 329 -37.19 10.59 -7.92
N LYS A 330 -36.76 10.53 -9.18
CA LYS A 330 -35.34 10.44 -9.55
C LYS A 330 -34.56 11.71 -9.23
N GLU A 331 -35.19 12.88 -9.32
CA GLU A 331 -34.51 14.15 -9.02
C GLU A 331 -34.36 14.37 -7.53
N ALA A 332 -35.40 14.20 -6.74
CA ALA A 332 -35.35 14.27 -5.28
C ALA A 332 -34.37 13.25 -4.69
N MET A 333 -34.34 12.02 -5.25
CA MET A 333 -33.38 11.00 -4.82
C MET A 333 -31.94 11.31 -5.22
N LYS A 334 -31.71 12.01 -6.34
CA LYS A 334 -30.39 12.45 -6.77
C LYS A 334 -29.85 13.55 -5.85
N GLU A 335 -30.70 14.51 -5.53
CA GLU A 335 -30.37 15.61 -4.62
C GLU A 335 -30.10 15.11 -3.20
N TRP A 336 -30.94 14.22 -2.69
CA TRP A 336 -30.72 13.57 -1.40
C TRP A 336 -29.38 12.81 -1.35
N ARG A 337 -29.08 12.03 -2.38
CA ARG A 337 -27.78 11.29 -2.44
C ARG A 337 -26.59 12.23 -2.44
N TYR A 338 -26.70 13.35 -3.12
CA TYR A 338 -25.64 14.37 -3.15
C TYR A 338 -25.43 14.97 -1.76
N HIS A 339 -26.48 15.43 -1.09
CA HIS A 339 -26.38 15.98 0.25
C HIS A 339 -25.93 14.94 1.30
N ALA A 340 -26.45 13.73 1.23
CA ALA A 340 -26.02 12.63 2.09
C ALA A 340 -24.52 12.30 1.91
N SER A 341 -24.02 12.33 0.67
CA SER A 341 -22.59 12.12 0.40
C SER A 341 -21.72 13.23 1.00
N LEU A 342 -22.13 14.49 0.87
CA LEU A 342 -21.42 15.63 1.47
C LEU A 342 -21.33 15.51 3.00
N ILE A 343 -22.44 15.13 3.65
CA ILE A 343 -22.46 14.93 5.10
C ILE A 343 -21.61 13.73 5.51
N HIS A 344 -21.63 12.63 4.75
CA HIS A 344 -20.76 11.48 4.99
C HIS A 344 -19.27 11.87 4.91
N ASP A 345 -18.89 12.62 3.89
CA ASP A 345 -17.50 13.05 3.71
C ASP A 345 -17.07 14.02 4.81
N MET A 346 -17.94 14.96 5.21
CA MET A 346 -17.71 15.87 6.32
C MET A 346 -17.56 15.11 7.66
N ASN A 347 -18.45 14.16 7.93
CA ASN A 347 -18.40 13.34 9.12
C ASN A 347 -17.13 12.48 9.18
N ALA A 348 -16.70 11.92 8.04
CA ALA A 348 -15.45 11.16 7.95
C ALA A 348 -14.23 12.05 8.25
N GLN A 349 -14.18 13.26 7.71
CA GLN A 349 -13.13 14.24 8.01
C GLN A 349 -13.15 14.65 9.50
N ASN A 350 -14.33 14.92 10.06
CA ASN A 350 -14.47 15.26 11.46
C ASN A 350 -14.04 14.14 12.40
N MET A 351 -14.32 12.87 12.06
CA MET A 351 -13.80 11.74 12.83
C MET A 351 -12.27 11.72 12.85
N VAL A 352 -11.61 11.94 11.71
CA VAL A 352 -10.14 12.00 11.65
C VAL A 352 -9.59 13.14 12.51
N LYS A 353 -10.18 14.33 12.42
CA LYS A 353 -9.79 15.49 13.24
C LYS A 353 -9.97 15.22 14.74
N ARG A 354 -11.07 14.58 15.15
CA ARG A 354 -11.29 14.18 16.55
C ARG A 354 -10.17 13.26 17.07
N TYR A 355 -9.79 12.24 16.29
CA TYR A 355 -8.68 11.36 16.65
C TYR A 355 -7.37 12.14 16.79
N GLN A 356 -7.12 13.11 15.91
CA GLN A 356 -5.94 13.96 15.97
C GLN A 356 -5.92 14.82 17.24
N ILE A 357 -7.06 15.46 17.58
CA ILE A 357 -7.20 16.28 18.79
C ILE A 357 -6.99 15.42 20.04
N LEU A 358 -7.70 14.29 20.17
CA LEU A 358 -7.55 13.38 21.30
C LEU A 358 -6.11 12.86 21.43
N SER A 359 -5.48 12.50 20.33
CA SER A 359 -4.07 12.06 20.34
C SER A 359 -3.12 13.17 20.75
N MET A 360 -3.41 14.41 20.36
CA MET A 360 -2.63 15.59 20.76
C MET A 360 -2.76 15.87 22.26
N ILE A 361 -3.99 15.85 22.80
CA ILE A 361 -4.28 16.03 24.23
C ILE A 361 -3.56 14.92 25.03
N ASP A 362 -3.73 13.64 24.64
CA ASP A 362 -3.08 12.50 25.32
C ASP A 362 -1.55 12.61 25.30
N THR A 363 -1.00 13.02 24.15
CA THR A 363 0.43 13.27 24.05
C THR A 363 0.87 14.41 24.97
N ALA A 364 0.17 15.54 24.97
CA ALA A 364 0.49 16.68 25.82
C ALA A 364 0.42 16.31 27.31
N LYS A 365 -0.57 15.51 27.73
CA LYS A 365 -0.68 14.96 29.09
C LYS A 365 0.55 14.13 29.49
N ARG A 366 1.05 13.30 28.61
CA ARG A 366 2.24 12.46 28.88
C ARG A 366 3.50 13.28 29.16
N TYR A 367 3.59 14.45 28.53
CA TYR A 367 4.73 15.36 28.68
C TYR A 367 4.48 16.51 29.67
N ALA A 368 3.30 16.57 30.31
CA ALA A 368 2.98 17.58 31.29
C ALA A 368 3.91 17.47 32.52
N GLY A 369 4.58 18.55 32.86
CA GLY A 369 5.54 18.59 33.94
C GLY A 369 6.93 18.05 33.62
N GLU A 370 7.15 17.49 32.45
CA GLU A 370 8.46 17.01 31.96
C GLU A 370 9.04 18.01 30.95
N LYS A 371 10.36 18.04 30.85
CA LYS A 371 11.09 18.70 29.77
C LYS A 371 11.28 17.71 28.65
N PHE A 372 11.20 18.18 27.41
CA PHE A 372 11.38 17.33 26.24
C PHE A 372 12.07 18.06 25.09
N HIS A 373 12.55 17.30 24.14
CA HIS A 373 13.28 17.77 22.98
C HIS A 373 12.62 17.35 21.68
N HIS A 374 12.57 18.26 20.70
CA HIS A 374 12.13 17.94 19.35
C HIS A 374 13.32 17.64 18.45
N LEU A 375 13.18 16.60 17.60
CA LEU A 375 14.11 16.39 16.50
C LEU A 375 13.72 17.28 15.32
N TYR A 376 14.61 18.21 15.00
CA TYR A 376 14.51 18.99 13.78
C TYR A 376 15.08 18.21 12.60
N GLN A 377 14.35 18.21 11.44
CA GLN A 377 14.70 17.44 10.24
C GLN A 377 14.34 18.22 8.96
#